data_b1366e169d25c71ab476573825179397
#
_entry.id   b1366e169d25c71ab476573825179397
#
_cell.length_a   1.000
_cell.length_b   1.000
_cell.length_c   1.000
_cell.angle_alpha   90.00
_cell.angle_beta   90.00
_cell.angle_gamma   90.00
#
_symmetry.space_group_name_H-M   'P 1'
#
loop_
_entity.id
_entity.type
_entity.pdbx_description
1 polymer ?
#
loop_
_entity_poly.entity_id
_entity_poly.type
_entity_poly.pdbx_seq_one_letter_code
_entity_poly.pdbx_strand_id
1 'polypeptide(L)'
;MIAKIAVSAARFSIDKPYSYRFGEELALSPGIRVMVPFGAVNRRTEGVVLSVETGDEAKLKAVLQKLDDEPLLSPEMLRLAAFLRERYFCTFLDAVRCMIPAPLWFKCMERFTLAEGRPWAGKTIRQPDAPALLEFL
;
A
#
# COMPACT_ATOMS: atom_id res chain seq x y z
N MET A 1 9.75 14.87 -0.35
CA MET A 1 9.40 14.58 1.07
C MET A 1 9.37 13.07 1.31
N ILE A 2 9.65 12.63 2.53
CA ILE A 2 9.71 11.21 2.90
C ILE A 2 8.61 10.90 3.91
N ALA A 3 7.86 9.83 3.66
CA ALA A 3 6.89 9.28 4.61
C ALA A 3 7.44 7.98 5.22
N LYS A 4 7.38 7.83 6.55
CA LYS A 4 7.58 6.56 7.25
C LYS A 4 6.24 5.85 7.30
N ILE A 5 6.18 4.66 6.72
CA ILE A 5 4.93 3.93 6.50
C ILE A 5 5.02 2.53 7.12
N ALA A 6 4.01 2.17 7.91
CA ALA A 6 3.77 0.79 8.32
C ALA A 6 2.98 0.08 7.22
N VAL A 7 3.50 -1.04 6.69
CA VAL A 7 2.91 -1.73 5.54
C VAL A 7 2.21 -3.02 5.95
N SER A 8 1.04 -3.30 5.36
CA SER A 8 0.20 -4.45 5.73
C SER A 8 0.79 -5.81 5.35
N ALA A 9 1.75 -5.85 4.43
CA ALA A 9 2.42 -7.09 4.02
C ALA A 9 3.64 -7.45 4.91
N ALA A 10 4.02 -6.59 5.86
CA ALA A 10 5.11 -6.89 6.77
C ALA A 10 4.69 -8.00 7.75
N ARG A 11 5.53 -9.04 7.86
CA ARG A 11 5.41 -10.03 8.93
C ARG A 11 6.05 -9.47 10.21
N PHE A 12 5.71 -10.00 11.37
CA PHE A 12 6.22 -9.52 12.65
C PHE A 12 7.75 -9.36 12.68
N SER A 13 8.50 -10.28 12.09
CA SER A 13 9.98 -10.24 12.07
C SER A 13 10.57 -9.08 11.25
N ILE A 14 9.80 -8.50 10.34
CA ILE A 14 10.20 -7.38 9.47
C ILE A 14 9.27 -6.17 9.63
N ASP A 15 8.45 -6.16 10.67
CA ASP A 15 7.52 -5.08 10.97
C ASP A 15 8.25 -3.86 11.53
N LYS A 16 8.62 -2.97 10.63
CA LYS A 16 9.27 -1.69 10.91
C LYS A 16 8.70 -0.63 9.97
N PRO A 17 8.83 0.66 10.30
CA PRO A 17 8.52 1.72 9.35
C PRO A 17 9.42 1.66 8.13
N TYR A 18 8.82 1.71 6.94
CA TYR A 18 9.53 1.78 5.67
C TYR A 18 9.44 3.20 5.11
N SER A 19 10.55 3.68 4.55
CA SER A 19 10.64 5.02 3.97
C SER A 19 10.20 5.00 2.52
N TYR A 20 9.31 5.94 2.16
CA TYR A 20 8.84 6.17 0.80
C TYR A 20 8.92 7.66 0.47
N ARG A 21 9.29 7.98 -0.75
CA ARG A 21 9.22 9.35 -1.24
C ARG A 21 7.81 9.69 -1.69
N PHE A 22 7.42 10.95 -1.59
CA PHE A 22 6.18 11.47 -2.14
C PHE A 22 6.31 12.95 -2.50
N GLY A 23 5.53 13.39 -3.48
CA GLY A 23 5.44 14.81 -3.85
C GLY A 23 4.47 15.56 -2.95
N GLU A 24 4.64 16.87 -2.86
CA GLU A 24 3.81 17.76 -2.03
C GLU A 24 2.33 17.72 -2.42
N GLU A 25 2.04 17.40 -3.68
CA GLU A 25 0.69 17.27 -4.22
C GLU A 25 -0.16 16.20 -3.50
N LEU A 26 0.47 15.19 -2.90
CA LEU A 26 -0.24 14.15 -2.13
C LEU A 26 -0.67 14.62 -0.75
N ALA A 27 -0.08 15.71 -0.22
CA ALA A 27 -0.39 16.27 1.09
C ALA A 27 -0.57 15.21 2.19
N LEU A 28 0.46 14.34 2.36
CA LEU A 28 0.42 13.25 3.33
C LEU A 28 0.65 13.77 4.74
N SER A 29 -0.09 13.22 5.69
CA SER A 29 0.08 13.45 7.12
C SER A 29 -0.05 12.14 7.90
N PRO A 30 0.46 12.06 9.15
CA PRO A 30 0.31 10.88 10.00
C PRO A 30 -1.15 10.46 10.13
N GLY A 31 -1.42 9.16 10.06
CA GLY A 31 -2.75 8.59 10.14
C GLY A 31 -3.48 8.39 8.81
N ILE A 32 -2.95 8.91 7.71
CA ILE A 32 -3.47 8.68 6.36
C ILE A 32 -3.04 7.29 5.87
N ARG A 33 -3.97 6.57 5.23
CA ARG A 33 -3.65 5.33 4.52
C ARG A 33 -3.18 5.63 3.11
N VAL A 34 -2.25 4.83 2.65
CA VAL A 34 -1.65 4.97 1.32
C VAL A 34 -1.45 3.61 0.67
N MET A 35 -1.38 3.61 -0.66
CA MET A 35 -0.94 2.46 -1.44
C MET A 35 0.53 2.63 -1.80
N VAL A 36 1.34 1.60 -1.52
CA VAL A 36 2.79 1.60 -1.76
C VAL A 36 3.26 0.34 -2.46
N PRO A 37 4.37 0.38 -3.21
CA PRO A 37 4.99 -0.81 -3.79
C PRO A 37 5.89 -1.48 -2.74
N PHE A 38 5.56 -2.72 -2.33
CA PHE A 38 6.31 -3.45 -1.30
C PHE A 38 6.99 -4.72 -1.85
N GLY A 39 8.14 -5.05 -1.27
CA GLY A 39 8.93 -6.23 -1.64
C GLY A 39 9.67 -6.09 -2.98
N ALA A 40 10.32 -7.18 -3.40
CA ALA A 40 11.14 -7.19 -4.63
C ALA A 40 10.30 -7.04 -5.91
N VAL A 41 9.08 -7.59 -5.91
CA VAL A 41 8.15 -7.54 -7.05
C VAL A 41 7.24 -6.31 -7.05
N ASN A 42 7.46 -5.35 -6.16
CA ASN A 42 6.69 -4.11 -6.05
C ASN A 42 5.16 -4.34 -5.92
N ARG A 43 4.77 -5.38 -5.16
CA ARG A 43 3.35 -5.65 -4.93
C ARG A 43 2.67 -4.43 -4.32
N ARG A 44 1.56 -4.01 -4.90
CA ARG A 44 0.72 -2.96 -4.33
C ARG A 44 0.20 -3.38 -2.97
N THR A 45 0.50 -2.58 -1.96
CA THR A 45 0.24 -2.93 -0.56
C THR A 45 -0.24 -1.69 0.17
N GLU A 46 -1.28 -1.86 0.98
CA GLU A 46 -1.77 -0.79 1.84
C GLU A 46 -0.82 -0.57 3.01
N GLY A 47 -0.67 0.68 3.41
CA GLY A 47 0.10 1.10 4.57
C GLY A 47 -0.50 2.34 5.22
N VAL A 48 -0.02 2.64 6.42
CA VAL A 48 -0.40 3.82 7.20
C VAL A 48 0.82 4.71 7.38
N VAL A 49 0.67 6.00 7.12
CA VAL A 49 1.69 7.02 7.37
C VAL A 49 1.84 7.21 8.87
N LEU A 50 3.06 7.03 9.38
CA LEU A 50 3.40 7.23 10.79
C LEU A 50 4.00 8.60 11.05
N SER A 51 4.89 9.05 10.16
CA SER A 51 5.51 10.37 10.20
C SER A 51 5.93 10.82 8.81
N VAL A 52 6.10 12.12 8.67
CA VAL A 52 6.60 12.78 7.46
C VAL A 52 7.85 13.55 7.83
N GLU A 53 8.88 13.46 7.01
CA GLU A 53 10.17 14.12 7.20
C GLU A 53 10.74 14.61 5.87
N THR A 54 11.70 15.52 5.93
CA THR A 54 12.51 15.91 4.77
C THR A 54 13.81 15.14 4.76
N GLY A 55 14.28 14.69 3.59
CA GLY A 55 15.53 13.93 3.51
C GLY A 55 15.89 13.52 2.10
N ASP A 56 16.91 12.66 1.95
CA ASP A 56 17.35 12.15 0.65
C ASP A 56 16.35 11.11 0.11
N GLU A 57 15.76 11.43 -1.04
CA GLU A 57 14.74 10.64 -1.71
C GLU A 57 15.30 9.71 -2.80
N ALA A 58 16.59 9.85 -3.16
CA ALA A 58 17.16 9.31 -4.40
C ALA A 58 16.99 7.79 -4.59
N LYS A 59 16.95 7.02 -3.50
CA LYS A 59 16.82 5.54 -3.54
C LYS A 59 15.48 5.03 -3.03
N LEU A 60 14.54 5.92 -2.70
CA LEU A 60 13.27 5.53 -2.12
C LEU A 60 12.23 5.25 -3.20
N LYS A 61 11.42 4.21 -2.97
CA LYS A 61 10.23 3.95 -3.78
C LYS A 61 9.20 5.05 -3.54
N ALA A 62 8.42 5.37 -4.56
CA ALA A 62 7.37 6.37 -4.45
C ALA A 62 6.09 5.79 -3.83
N VAL A 63 5.36 6.60 -3.07
CA VAL A 63 3.97 6.34 -2.74
C VAL A 63 3.15 6.33 -4.04
N LEU A 64 2.29 5.32 -4.22
CA LEU A 64 1.50 5.17 -5.45
C LEU A 64 0.22 6.01 -5.40
N GLN A 65 -0.45 6.01 -4.25
CA GLN A 65 -1.75 6.65 -4.11
C GLN A 65 -2.05 6.95 -2.64
N LYS A 66 -2.67 8.09 -2.38
CA LYS A 66 -3.34 8.43 -1.14
C LYS A 66 -4.73 7.79 -1.14
N LEU A 67 -5.13 7.15 -0.05
CA LEU A 67 -6.40 6.42 0.04
C LEU A 67 -7.48 7.19 0.80
N ASP A 68 -7.11 8.10 1.68
CA ASP A 68 -8.01 8.90 2.50
C ASP A 68 -7.76 10.38 2.28
N ASP A 69 -8.80 11.20 2.20
CA ASP A 69 -8.67 12.66 2.09
C ASP A 69 -8.16 13.29 3.39
N GLU A 70 -8.57 12.71 4.54
CA GLU A 70 -8.17 13.14 5.88
C GLU A 70 -7.57 11.97 6.68
N PRO A 71 -6.79 12.25 7.75
CA PRO A 71 -6.26 11.21 8.61
C PRO A 71 -7.37 10.37 9.24
N LEU A 72 -7.35 9.07 8.95
CA LEU A 72 -8.30 8.12 9.55
C LEU A 72 -7.94 7.78 11.01
N LEU A 73 -6.64 7.86 11.33
CA LEU A 73 -6.11 7.57 12.66
C LEU A 73 -5.65 8.85 13.33
N SER A 74 -6.13 9.10 14.53
CA SER A 74 -5.64 10.20 15.36
C SER A 74 -4.22 9.91 15.89
N PRO A 75 -3.49 10.92 16.37
CA PRO A 75 -2.20 10.71 17.02
C PRO A 75 -2.27 9.76 18.22
N GLU A 76 -3.38 9.75 18.98
CA GLU A 76 -3.63 8.84 20.09
C GLU A 76 -3.73 7.39 19.61
N MET A 77 -4.46 7.15 18.52
CA MET A 77 -4.61 5.82 17.92
C MET A 77 -3.27 5.30 17.41
N LEU A 78 -2.44 6.16 16.80
CA LEU A 78 -1.09 5.78 16.38
C LEU A 78 -0.21 5.40 17.56
N ARG A 79 -0.27 6.17 18.69
CA ARG A 79 0.45 5.83 19.92
C ARG A 79 -0.04 4.53 20.53
N LEU A 80 -1.36 4.30 20.53
CA LEU A 80 -1.95 3.04 21.01
C LEU A 80 -1.49 1.87 20.15
N ALA A 81 -1.46 2.00 18.82
CA ALA A 81 -0.96 0.96 17.93
C ALA A 81 0.53 0.63 18.19
N ALA A 82 1.37 1.64 18.41
CA ALA A 82 2.76 1.45 18.77
C ALA A 82 2.90 0.70 20.11
N PHE A 83 2.13 1.11 21.13
CA PHE A 83 2.09 0.44 22.42
C PHE A 83 1.67 -1.03 22.32
N LEU A 84 0.60 -1.32 21.58
CA LEU A 84 0.13 -2.69 21.36
C LEU A 84 1.18 -3.56 20.67
N ARG A 85 1.85 -3.02 19.65
CA ARG A 85 2.95 -3.70 18.96
C ARG A 85 4.11 -4.05 19.88
N GLU A 86 4.48 -3.16 20.81
CA GLU A 86 5.57 -3.38 21.76
C GLU A 86 5.24 -4.41 22.86
N ARG A 87 3.97 -4.50 23.23
CA ARG A 87 3.52 -5.34 24.37
C ARG A 87 2.99 -6.70 23.94
N TYR A 88 2.54 -6.84 22.69
CA TYR A 88 1.90 -8.05 22.18
C TYR A 88 2.57 -8.51 20.88
N PHE A 89 2.45 -9.78 20.55
CA PHE A 89 2.96 -10.37 19.31
C PHE A 89 2.06 -10.02 18.12
N CYS A 90 1.95 -8.75 17.80
CA CYS A 90 1.19 -8.27 16.64
C CYS A 90 2.03 -7.27 15.84
N THR A 91 1.72 -7.14 14.54
CA THR A 91 2.28 -6.07 13.72
C THR A 91 1.59 -4.75 14.03
N PHE A 92 2.22 -3.64 13.62
CA PHE A 92 1.59 -2.31 13.76
C PHE A 92 0.23 -2.27 13.05
N LEU A 93 0.14 -2.86 11.86
CA LEU A 93 -1.12 -2.90 11.09
C LEU A 93 -2.18 -3.82 11.71
N ASP A 94 -1.79 -4.90 12.41
CA ASP A 94 -2.76 -5.72 13.15
C ASP A 94 -3.40 -4.91 14.27
N ALA A 95 -2.60 -4.14 15.01
CA ALA A 95 -3.09 -3.22 16.04
C ALA A 95 -4.03 -2.16 15.43
N VAL A 96 -3.67 -1.56 14.31
CA VAL A 96 -4.51 -0.59 13.60
C VAL A 96 -5.82 -1.21 13.12
N ARG A 97 -5.80 -2.44 12.63
CA ARG A 97 -7.01 -3.15 12.18
C ARG A 97 -8.06 -3.35 13.27
N CYS A 98 -7.64 -3.45 14.53
CA CYS A 98 -8.57 -3.52 15.64
C CYS A 98 -9.30 -2.20 15.89
N MET A 99 -8.79 -1.07 15.40
CA MET A 99 -9.32 0.27 15.63
C MET A 99 -10.19 0.79 14.47
N ILE A 100 -10.05 0.20 13.30
CA ILE A 100 -10.74 0.63 12.07
C ILE A 100 -11.81 -0.40 11.70
N PRO A 101 -13.06 0.02 11.47
CA PRO A 101 -14.11 -0.86 10.99
C PRO A 101 -13.73 -1.61 9.70
N ALA A 102 -14.04 -2.90 9.65
CA ALA A 102 -13.68 -3.76 8.52
C ALA A 102 -14.11 -3.24 7.13
N PRO A 103 -15.27 -2.60 6.94
CA PRO A 103 -15.67 -2.04 5.65
C PRO A 103 -14.76 -0.94 5.12
N LEU A 104 -13.98 -0.28 5.98
CA LEU A 104 -13.05 0.78 5.58
C LEU A 104 -11.72 0.25 5.04
N TRP A 105 -11.43 -1.06 5.17
CA TRP A 105 -10.25 -1.66 4.58
C TRP A 105 -10.44 -1.87 3.08
N PHE A 106 -9.52 -1.35 2.29
CA PHE A 106 -9.56 -1.52 0.84
C PHE A 106 -9.31 -2.98 0.44
N LYS A 107 -10.19 -3.51 -0.40
CA LYS A 107 -9.88 -4.68 -1.21
C LYS A 107 -9.39 -4.15 -2.55
N CYS A 108 -8.12 -4.38 -2.86
CA CYS A 108 -7.60 -4.09 -4.18
C CYS A 108 -8.30 -5.04 -5.18
N MET A 109 -9.18 -4.50 -5.99
CA MET A 109 -9.78 -5.23 -7.12
C MET A 109 -9.09 -4.75 -8.40
N GLU A 110 -8.48 -5.67 -9.11
CA GLU A 110 -7.94 -5.38 -10.43
C GLU A 110 -9.05 -5.58 -11.46
N ARG A 111 -9.34 -4.52 -12.22
CA ARG A 111 -10.25 -4.61 -13.37
C ARG A 111 -9.40 -4.73 -14.61
N PHE A 112 -9.56 -5.81 -15.33
CA PHE A 112 -8.95 -6.01 -16.64
C PHE A 112 -9.94 -5.58 -17.72
N THR A 113 -9.48 -4.73 -18.62
CA THR A 113 -10.23 -4.34 -19.82
C THR A 113 -9.38 -4.66 -21.04
N LEU A 114 -10.03 -5.10 -22.11
CA LEU A 114 -9.36 -5.31 -23.40
C LEU A 114 -8.78 -3.98 -23.89
N ALA A 115 -7.49 -4.00 -24.27
CA ALA A 115 -6.88 -2.85 -24.91
C ALA A 115 -7.47 -2.66 -26.33
N GLU A 116 -7.81 -1.44 -26.67
CA GLU A 116 -8.26 -1.11 -28.01
C GLU A 116 -7.19 -1.47 -29.05
N GLY A 117 -7.63 -1.95 -30.25
CA GLY A 117 -6.74 -2.30 -31.34
C GLY A 117 -6.05 -3.66 -31.26
N ARG A 118 -6.43 -4.54 -30.34
CA ARG A 118 -5.88 -5.90 -30.18
C ARG A 118 -4.35 -5.96 -30.26
N PRO A 119 -3.59 -5.30 -29.35
CA PRO A 119 -2.12 -5.23 -29.42
C PRO A 119 -1.43 -6.60 -29.26
N TRP A 120 -2.18 -7.65 -28.92
CA TRP A 120 -1.72 -9.04 -28.84
C TRP A 120 -1.85 -9.81 -30.17
N ALA A 121 -2.54 -9.27 -31.18
CA ALA A 121 -2.68 -9.93 -32.46
C ALA A 121 -1.29 -10.18 -33.09
N GLY A 122 -1.01 -11.44 -33.43
CA GLY A 122 0.27 -11.88 -33.95
C GLY A 122 1.37 -12.11 -32.92
N LYS A 123 1.11 -11.96 -31.60
CA LYS A 123 2.06 -12.32 -30.55
C LYS A 123 1.83 -13.75 -30.06
N THR A 124 2.93 -14.49 -29.86
CA THR A 124 2.85 -15.81 -29.24
C THR A 124 2.51 -15.68 -27.76
N ILE A 125 1.33 -16.17 -27.37
CA ILE A 125 0.89 -16.21 -25.98
C ILE A 125 1.39 -17.51 -25.38
N ARG A 126 2.22 -17.44 -24.33
CA ARG A 126 2.86 -18.60 -23.72
C ARG A 126 1.95 -19.44 -22.82
N GLN A 127 0.82 -18.88 -22.37
CA GLN A 127 -0.14 -19.61 -21.54
C GLN A 127 -1.22 -20.23 -22.42
N PRO A 128 -1.46 -21.55 -22.33
CA PRO A 128 -2.35 -22.28 -23.23
C PRO A 128 -3.82 -21.80 -23.18
N ASP A 129 -4.26 -21.32 -22.02
CA ASP A 129 -5.65 -20.89 -21.80
C ASP A 129 -5.89 -19.39 -22.10
N ALA A 130 -4.84 -18.63 -22.36
CA ALA A 130 -4.95 -17.18 -22.61
C ALA A 130 -5.70 -16.82 -23.89
N PRO A 131 -5.59 -17.56 -25.01
CA PRO A 131 -6.38 -17.30 -26.22
C PRO A 131 -7.88 -17.43 -25.97
N ALA A 132 -8.32 -18.47 -25.27
CA ALA A 132 -9.74 -18.69 -24.94
C ALA A 132 -10.30 -17.58 -24.03
N LEU A 133 -9.49 -17.07 -23.10
CA LEU A 133 -9.86 -15.96 -22.21
C LEU A 133 -10.02 -14.64 -22.97
N LEU A 134 -9.19 -14.41 -23.99
CA LEU A 134 -9.25 -13.21 -24.84
C LEU A 134 -10.42 -13.23 -25.84
N GLU A 135 -10.94 -14.42 -26.17
CA GLU A 135 -12.16 -14.56 -26.99
C GLU A 135 -13.45 -14.34 -26.17
N PHE A 136 -13.35 -14.51 -24.84
CA PHE A 136 -14.49 -14.39 -23.94
C PHE A 136 -14.69 -12.94 -23.43
N LEU A 137 -13.69 -12.08 -23.54
CA LEU A 137 -13.71 -10.67 -23.14
C LEU A 137 -14.02 -9.75 -24.31
#